data_0ea551e2fc367b174907ad71777ee96d
#
_entry.id   0ea551e2fc367b174907ad71777ee96d
#
_cell.length_a   1.000
_cell.length_b   1.000
_cell.length_c   1.000
_cell.angle_alpha   90.00
_cell.angle_beta   90.00
_cell.angle_gamma   90.00
#
_symmetry.space_group_name_H-M   'P 1'
#
loop_
_entity.id
_entity.type
_entity.pdbx_description
1 polymer ?
#
loop_
_entity_poly.entity_id
_entity_poly.type
_entity_poly.pdbx_seq_one_letter_code
_entity_poly.pdbx_strand_id
1 'polypeptide(L)'
;MRIGAHFHVDNPLDEAIARGADAAQFFLGDPQGWKGPVIPGGDPSAIRDAFAAADVDIYIHAPYVINVATANNRIRIPSRKLLEAQLKAAASLGAKGLIVHGGHVTAGTDAEAGLENWRKAVERIERPIPMLIENTAGGDGAMARSLDAIGRLWDAVADVAGHGEDVGFCLDTCHANSAGIDLADAVDRIKAITGRIDLVHCNNSRDEFGSGRDRHANIAAGTIDPALLLGVVRAAGAPAICETPDEDGSLAADISWLKQNLPG
;
A
#
# COMPACT_ATOMS: atom_id res chain seq x y z
N MET A 1 1.36 -2.27 18.60
CA MET A 1 1.20 -1.93 17.15
C MET A 1 1.73 -3.07 16.32
N ARG A 2 1.05 -3.48 15.23
CA ARG A 2 1.48 -4.59 14.37
C ARG A 2 2.56 -4.11 13.40
N ILE A 3 3.70 -4.80 13.36
CA ILE A 3 4.84 -4.48 12.48
C ILE A 3 5.14 -5.70 11.62
N GLY A 4 5.26 -5.49 10.32
CA GLY A 4 5.50 -6.56 9.38
C GLY A 4 6.33 -6.13 8.19
N ALA A 5 6.32 -6.97 7.15
CA ALA A 5 7.01 -6.68 5.90
C ALA A 5 6.32 -7.31 4.69
N HIS A 6 6.78 -6.87 3.50
CA HIS A 6 6.42 -7.48 2.23
C HIS A 6 7.30 -8.71 1.99
N PHE A 7 6.69 -9.87 1.78
CA PHE A 7 7.38 -11.14 1.58
C PHE A 7 7.11 -11.72 0.19
N HIS A 8 8.03 -12.56 -0.27
CA HIS A 8 7.83 -13.31 -1.50
C HIS A 8 6.76 -14.41 -1.35
N VAL A 9 6.10 -14.77 -2.45
CA VAL A 9 4.83 -15.50 -2.49
C VAL A 9 4.92 -16.96 -2.01
N ASP A 10 6.09 -17.61 -2.08
CA ASP A 10 6.14 -19.07 -1.91
C ASP A 10 5.79 -19.51 -0.49
N ASN A 11 6.26 -18.81 0.55
CA ASN A 11 5.98 -19.12 1.95
C ASN A 11 5.89 -17.86 2.81
N PRO A 12 4.92 -16.96 2.61
CA PRO A 12 4.87 -15.67 3.30
C PRO A 12 4.71 -15.80 4.83
N LEU A 13 4.09 -16.86 5.33
CA LEU A 13 3.94 -17.10 6.77
C LEU A 13 5.27 -17.51 7.40
N ASP A 14 5.99 -18.45 6.79
CA ASP A 14 7.29 -18.90 7.30
C ASP A 14 8.30 -17.74 7.30
N GLU A 15 8.28 -16.91 6.27
CA GLU A 15 9.08 -15.70 6.16
C GLU A 15 8.74 -14.70 7.29
N ALA A 16 7.45 -14.48 7.56
CA ALA A 16 7.00 -13.60 8.62
C ALA A 16 7.45 -14.11 10.00
N ILE A 17 7.25 -15.39 10.29
CA ILE A 17 7.65 -16.02 11.55
C ILE A 17 9.16 -15.94 11.73
N ALA A 18 9.95 -16.27 10.70
CA ALA A 18 11.41 -16.25 10.76
C ALA A 18 11.98 -14.86 11.07
N ARG A 19 11.30 -13.78 10.66
CA ARG A 19 11.70 -12.41 10.91
C ARG A 19 10.97 -11.73 12.08
N GLY A 20 10.14 -12.49 12.79
CA GLY A 20 9.38 -11.98 13.94
C GLY A 20 8.35 -10.91 13.57
N ALA A 21 7.77 -10.99 12.39
CA ALA A 21 6.76 -10.05 11.92
C ALA A 21 5.36 -10.38 12.49
N ASP A 22 4.55 -9.35 12.76
CA ASP A 22 3.16 -9.49 13.20
C ASP A 22 2.18 -9.35 12.03
N ALA A 23 2.67 -8.95 10.87
CA ALA A 23 1.90 -8.82 9.63
C ALA A 23 2.76 -9.20 8.42
N ALA A 24 2.13 -9.80 7.42
CA ALA A 24 2.75 -10.13 6.15
C ALA A 24 1.97 -9.50 5.02
N GLN A 25 2.67 -8.77 4.15
CA GLN A 25 2.15 -8.33 2.87
C GLN A 25 2.78 -9.15 1.76
N PHE A 26 2.00 -9.50 0.75
CA PHE A 26 2.51 -10.22 -0.43
C PHE A 26 1.60 -10.01 -1.65
N PHE A 27 2.08 -10.39 -2.82
CA PHE A 27 1.28 -10.41 -4.05
C PHE A 27 0.56 -11.74 -4.21
N LEU A 28 -0.63 -11.70 -4.81
CA LEU A 28 -1.31 -12.91 -5.27
C LEU A 28 -1.00 -13.16 -6.75
N GLY A 29 0.22 -13.59 -7.03
CA GLY A 29 0.73 -13.87 -8.37
C GLY A 29 1.79 -12.88 -8.85
N ASP A 30 2.02 -12.83 -10.16
CA ASP A 30 3.02 -11.96 -10.77
C ASP A 30 2.60 -10.48 -10.69
N PRO A 31 3.36 -9.61 -9.98
CA PRO A 31 3.00 -8.20 -9.83
C PRO A 31 3.08 -7.39 -11.14
N GLN A 32 3.75 -7.90 -12.16
CA GLN A 32 3.84 -7.30 -13.49
C GLN A 32 2.91 -7.96 -14.53
N GLY A 33 2.13 -8.95 -14.09
CA GLY A 33 1.26 -9.75 -14.94
C GLY A 33 -0.21 -9.34 -14.90
N TRP A 34 -0.94 -9.71 -15.97
CA TRP A 34 -2.40 -9.51 -16.07
C TRP A 34 -3.20 -10.78 -15.73
N LYS A 35 -2.53 -11.80 -15.25
CA LYS A 35 -3.21 -13.04 -14.82
C LYS A 35 -3.99 -12.79 -13.54
N GLY A 36 -5.06 -13.55 -13.34
CA GLY A 36 -5.82 -13.52 -12.10
C GLY A 36 -5.00 -13.93 -10.88
N PRO A 37 -5.53 -13.68 -9.66
CA PRO A 37 -4.85 -14.02 -8.42
C PRO A 37 -4.54 -15.51 -8.33
N VAL A 38 -3.41 -15.83 -7.75
CA VAL A 38 -2.96 -17.20 -7.43
C VAL A 38 -2.85 -17.30 -5.91
N ILE A 39 -3.61 -18.22 -5.33
CA ILE A 39 -3.55 -18.48 -3.89
C ILE A 39 -2.36 -19.41 -3.62
N PRO A 40 -1.39 -19.03 -2.77
CA PRO A 40 -0.31 -19.92 -2.36
C PRO A 40 -0.88 -21.24 -1.82
N GLY A 41 -0.35 -22.40 -2.26
CA GLY A 41 -0.86 -23.70 -1.81
C GLY A 41 -2.29 -24.07 -2.27
N GLY A 42 -3.02 -23.15 -2.92
CA GLY A 42 -4.31 -23.41 -3.56
C GLY A 42 -5.54 -23.46 -2.64
N ASP A 43 -5.39 -23.54 -1.32
CA ASP A 43 -6.48 -23.56 -0.34
C ASP A 43 -6.47 -22.27 0.52
N PRO A 44 -7.38 -21.30 0.28
CA PRO A 44 -7.42 -20.08 1.04
C PRO A 44 -7.79 -20.26 2.52
N SER A 45 -8.58 -21.29 2.85
CA SER A 45 -8.96 -21.54 4.24
C SER A 45 -7.78 -22.05 5.06
N ALA A 46 -6.97 -22.94 4.51
CA ALA A 46 -5.77 -23.42 5.16
C ALA A 46 -4.76 -22.29 5.46
N ILE A 47 -4.58 -21.37 4.50
CA ILE A 47 -3.71 -20.19 4.69
C ILE A 47 -4.27 -19.29 5.79
N ARG A 48 -5.53 -18.89 5.70
CA ARG A 48 -6.17 -18.05 6.71
C ARG A 48 -6.02 -18.64 8.11
N ASP A 49 -6.30 -19.94 8.26
CA ASP A 49 -6.27 -20.60 9.55
C ASP A 49 -4.82 -20.72 10.10
N ALA A 50 -3.84 -20.94 9.22
CA ALA A 50 -2.42 -20.95 9.60
C ALA A 50 -1.93 -19.58 10.06
N PHE A 51 -2.26 -18.51 9.33
CA PHE A 51 -1.92 -17.14 9.72
C PHE A 51 -2.60 -16.74 11.04
N ALA A 52 -3.87 -17.08 11.21
CA ALA A 52 -4.60 -16.83 12.46
C ALA A 52 -3.97 -17.59 13.64
N ALA A 53 -3.57 -18.84 13.46
CA ALA A 53 -2.89 -19.63 14.50
C ALA A 53 -1.52 -19.06 14.90
N ALA A 54 -0.83 -18.41 13.96
CA ALA A 54 0.46 -17.76 14.20
C ALA A 54 0.32 -16.31 14.72
N ASP A 55 -0.89 -15.77 14.82
CA ASP A 55 -1.17 -14.37 15.16
C ASP A 55 -0.47 -13.37 14.21
N VAL A 56 -0.50 -13.67 12.90
CA VAL A 56 0.07 -12.82 11.84
C VAL A 56 -1.06 -12.28 10.95
N ASP A 57 -1.17 -10.96 10.80
CA ASP A 57 -2.15 -10.33 9.92
C ASP A 57 -1.72 -10.45 8.45
N ILE A 58 -2.71 -10.59 7.56
CA ILE A 58 -2.48 -10.63 6.11
C ILE A 58 -2.85 -9.29 5.48
N TYR A 59 -1.96 -8.77 4.63
CA TYR A 59 -2.21 -7.69 3.68
C TYR A 59 -1.84 -8.15 2.27
N ILE A 60 -2.58 -7.69 1.28
CA ILE A 60 -2.31 -8.02 -0.13
C ILE A 60 -2.00 -6.75 -0.88
N HIS A 61 -0.89 -6.75 -1.62
CA HIS A 61 -0.59 -5.67 -2.55
C HIS A 61 -1.10 -6.01 -3.94
N ALA A 62 -1.81 -5.08 -4.57
CA ALA A 62 -2.32 -5.25 -5.92
C ALA A 62 -1.16 -5.22 -6.95
N PRO A 63 -1.25 -5.97 -8.07
CA PRO A 63 -0.25 -5.92 -9.12
C PRO A 63 0.00 -4.51 -9.67
N TYR A 64 1.26 -4.18 -9.94
CA TYR A 64 1.69 -2.85 -10.45
C TYR A 64 1.09 -2.47 -11.81
N VAL A 65 0.67 -3.47 -12.59
CA VAL A 65 0.02 -3.22 -13.89
C VAL A 65 -1.35 -2.58 -13.76
N ILE A 66 -1.97 -2.62 -12.57
CA ILE A 66 -3.27 -2.03 -12.32
C ILE A 66 -3.16 -0.50 -12.36
N ASN A 67 -3.90 0.10 -13.29
CA ASN A 67 -4.06 1.54 -13.38
C ASN A 67 -5.53 1.88 -13.64
N VAL A 68 -6.25 2.16 -12.57
CA VAL A 68 -7.68 2.49 -12.60
C VAL A 68 -7.93 3.87 -13.20
N ALA A 69 -7.00 4.81 -13.01
CA ALA A 69 -7.14 6.21 -13.42
C ALA A 69 -7.06 6.41 -14.94
N THR A 70 -6.34 5.55 -15.65
CA THR A 70 -6.00 5.79 -17.07
C THR A 70 -7.24 5.96 -17.97
N ALA A 71 -7.15 6.86 -18.94
CA ALA A 71 -8.16 7.01 -19.99
C ALA A 71 -8.14 5.87 -21.03
N ASN A 72 -7.06 5.07 -21.08
CA ASN A 72 -6.93 3.95 -22.01
C ASN A 72 -7.81 2.76 -21.57
N ASN A 73 -8.90 2.52 -22.28
CA ASN A 73 -9.82 1.43 -21.99
C ASN A 73 -9.18 0.02 -22.03
N ARG A 74 -8.10 -0.15 -22.83
CA ARG A 74 -7.39 -1.44 -22.92
C ARG A 74 -6.60 -1.75 -21.65
N ILE A 75 -6.32 -0.75 -20.82
CA ILE A 75 -5.66 -0.89 -19.51
C ILE A 75 -6.71 -0.78 -18.40
N ARG A 76 -7.56 0.26 -18.44
CA ARG A 76 -8.52 0.54 -17.36
C ARG A 76 -9.52 -0.58 -17.13
N ILE A 77 -10.09 -1.17 -18.20
CA ILE A 77 -11.10 -2.22 -18.04
C ILE A 77 -10.49 -3.48 -17.45
N PRO A 78 -9.36 -4.01 -17.95
CA PRO A 78 -8.65 -5.10 -17.28
C PRO A 78 -8.22 -4.77 -15.84
N SER A 79 -7.74 -3.54 -15.58
CA SER A 79 -7.35 -3.11 -14.22
C SER A 79 -8.49 -3.25 -13.23
N ARG A 80 -9.69 -2.77 -13.54
CA ARG A 80 -10.86 -2.91 -12.65
C ARG A 80 -11.23 -4.36 -12.39
N LYS A 81 -11.21 -5.20 -13.43
CA LYS A 81 -11.52 -6.63 -13.31
C LYS A 81 -10.49 -7.36 -12.44
N LEU A 82 -9.20 -7.05 -12.66
CA LEU A 82 -8.13 -7.65 -11.89
C LEU A 82 -8.18 -7.17 -10.43
N LEU A 83 -8.41 -5.87 -10.18
CA LEU A 83 -8.55 -5.33 -8.82
C LEU A 83 -9.70 -6.00 -8.05
N GLU A 84 -10.85 -6.18 -8.69
CA GLU A 84 -11.99 -6.87 -8.08
C GLU A 84 -11.67 -8.35 -7.78
N ALA A 85 -11.01 -9.04 -8.70
CA ALA A 85 -10.58 -10.41 -8.47
C ALA A 85 -9.56 -10.53 -7.32
N GLN A 86 -8.61 -9.58 -7.22
CA GLN A 86 -7.65 -9.50 -6.12
C GLN A 86 -8.33 -9.24 -4.77
N LEU A 87 -9.32 -8.34 -4.70
CA LEU A 87 -10.11 -8.07 -3.50
C LEU A 87 -10.87 -9.32 -3.00
N LYS A 88 -11.51 -10.05 -3.92
CA LYS A 88 -12.22 -11.29 -3.59
C LYS A 88 -11.26 -12.39 -3.10
N ALA A 89 -10.12 -12.52 -3.74
CA ALA A 89 -9.10 -13.49 -3.33
C ALA A 89 -8.50 -13.11 -1.96
N ALA A 90 -8.16 -11.84 -1.75
CA ALA A 90 -7.66 -11.35 -0.48
C ALA A 90 -8.67 -11.55 0.66
N ALA A 91 -9.96 -11.32 0.41
CA ALA A 91 -11.03 -11.60 1.37
C ALA A 91 -11.11 -13.09 1.75
N SER A 92 -10.92 -14.00 0.80
CA SER A 92 -10.92 -15.45 1.09
C SER A 92 -9.78 -15.87 2.02
N LEU A 93 -8.69 -15.12 2.03
CA LEU A 93 -7.55 -15.30 2.95
C LEU A 93 -7.75 -14.63 4.31
N GLY A 94 -8.81 -13.85 4.50
CA GLY A 94 -9.02 -13.06 5.71
C GLY A 94 -8.07 -11.85 5.80
N ALA A 95 -7.60 -11.34 4.67
CA ALA A 95 -6.73 -10.17 4.64
C ALA A 95 -7.40 -8.95 5.27
N LYS A 96 -6.62 -8.13 5.96
CA LYS A 96 -7.07 -6.88 6.62
C LYS A 96 -7.26 -5.74 5.63
N GLY A 97 -6.62 -5.80 4.47
CA GLY A 97 -6.74 -4.82 3.40
C GLY A 97 -6.00 -5.25 2.14
N LEU A 98 -6.38 -4.62 1.03
CA LEU A 98 -5.68 -4.71 -0.25
C LEU A 98 -5.16 -3.33 -0.63
N ILE A 99 -3.86 -3.21 -0.80
CA ILE A 99 -3.18 -1.97 -1.16
C ILE A 99 -3.17 -1.82 -2.68
N VAL A 100 -3.48 -0.63 -3.17
CA VAL A 100 -3.42 -0.29 -4.59
C VAL A 100 -2.91 1.13 -4.79
N HIS A 101 -1.94 1.31 -5.69
CA HIS A 101 -1.45 2.63 -6.06
C HIS A 101 -2.57 3.51 -6.63
N GLY A 102 -2.52 4.82 -6.40
CA GLY A 102 -3.48 5.78 -6.96
C GLY A 102 -3.51 5.80 -8.49
N GLY A 103 -2.52 5.20 -9.14
CA GLY A 103 -2.42 5.14 -10.60
C GLY A 103 -2.10 6.51 -11.22
N HIS A 104 -2.22 6.59 -12.54
CA HIS A 104 -1.86 7.80 -13.27
C HIS A 104 -2.69 7.97 -14.54
N VAL A 105 -2.87 9.21 -14.96
CA VAL A 105 -3.35 9.56 -16.30
C VAL A 105 -2.17 9.73 -17.26
N THR A 106 -2.41 9.50 -18.55
CA THR A 106 -1.39 9.70 -19.59
C THR A 106 -1.11 11.18 -19.78
N ALA A 107 0.12 11.54 -20.14
CA ALA A 107 0.47 12.92 -20.47
C ALA A 107 -0.52 13.57 -21.45
N GLY A 108 -0.97 14.77 -21.13
CA GLY A 108 -1.99 15.50 -21.92
C GLY A 108 -3.45 15.09 -21.66
N THR A 109 -3.68 14.13 -20.77
CA THR A 109 -5.04 13.81 -20.30
C THR A 109 -5.35 14.65 -19.06
N ASP A 110 -6.56 15.19 -18.98
CA ASP A 110 -7.04 15.91 -17.80
C ASP A 110 -7.12 14.95 -16.60
N ALA A 111 -6.64 15.39 -15.46
CA ALA A 111 -6.72 14.65 -14.19
C ALA A 111 -8.17 14.33 -13.80
N GLU A 112 -9.15 15.20 -14.16
CA GLU A 112 -10.58 14.94 -13.92
C GLU A 112 -11.04 13.61 -14.54
N ALA A 113 -10.51 13.23 -15.71
CA ALA A 113 -10.82 11.93 -16.30
C ALA A 113 -10.35 10.75 -15.42
N GLY A 114 -9.22 10.91 -14.73
CA GLY A 114 -8.69 9.94 -13.79
C GLY A 114 -9.54 9.84 -12.50
N LEU A 115 -9.97 10.97 -11.96
CA LEU A 115 -10.87 11.05 -10.81
C LEU A 115 -12.20 10.37 -11.10
N GLU A 116 -12.82 10.69 -12.23
CA GLU A 116 -14.07 10.07 -12.67
C GLU A 116 -13.92 8.55 -12.92
N ASN A 117 -12.76 8.10 -13.40
CA ASN A 117 -12.47 6.68 -13.56
C ASN A 117 -12.37 5.96 -12.21
N TRP A 118 -11.76 6.60 -11.20
CA TRP A 118 -11.71 6.10 -9.83
C TRP A 118 -13.12 6.04 -9.20
N ARG A 119 -13.88 7.13 -9.31
CA ARG A 119 -15.26 7.17 -8.83
C ARG A 119 -16.09 6.00 -9.38
N LYS A 120 -16.05 5.81 -10.73
CA LYS A 120 -16.73 4.68 -11.39
C LYS A 120 -16.19 3.30 -10.99
N ALA A 121 -14.93 3.19 -10.64
CA ALA A 121 -14.36 1.94 -10.15
C ALA A 121 -14.91 1.61 -8.77
N VAL A 122 -14.87 2.57 -7.85
CA VAL A 122 -15.38 2.41 -6.48
C VAL A 122 -16.88 2.12 -6.49
N GLU A 123 -17.69 2.77 -7.35
CA GLU A 123 -19.11 2.46 -7.51
C GLU A 123 -19.41 1.01 -7.94
N ARG A 124 -18.52 0.38 -8.69
CA ARG A 124 -18.79 -0.88 -9.40
C ARG A 124 -18.06 -2.08 -8.86
N ILE A 125 -16.93 -1.88 -8.23
CA ILE A 125 -16.11 -2.96 -7.68
C ILE A 125 -16.69 -3.39 -6.33
N GLU A 126 -16.94 -4.68 -6.17
CA GLU A 126 -17.28 -5.27 -4.88
C GLU A 126 -16.02 -5.28 -3.99
N ARG A 127 -16.13 -4.70 -2.81
CA ARG A 127 -15.04 -4.58 -1.83
C ARG A 127 -15.39 -5.33 -0.54
N PRO A 128 -15.16 -6.66 -0.52
CA PRO A 128 -15.46 -7.48 0.67
C PRO A 128 -14.48 -7.24 1.83
N ILE A 129 -13.37 -6.55 1.56
CA ILE A 129 -12.37 -6.05 2.53
C ILE A 129 -11.97 -4.62 2.16
N PRO A 130 -11.36 -3.86 3.07
CA PRO A 130 -10.87 -2.52 2.78
C PRO A 130 -9.89 -2.49 1.60
N MET A 131 -10.10 -1.58 0.67
CA MET A 131 -9.18 -1.22 -0.40
C MET A 131 -8.41 0.03 0.04
N LEU A 132 -7.09 -0.09 0.20
CA LEU A 132 -6.22 0.98 0.68
C LEU A 132 -5.53 1.66 -0.49
N ILE A 133 -5.90 2.91 -0.75
CA ILE A 133 -5.24 3.70 -1.81
C ILE A 133 -3.90 4.21 -1.27
N GLU A 134 -2.84 3.94 -2.01
CA GLU A 134 -1.48 4.32 -1.64
C GLU A 134 -1.01 5.56 -2.40
N ASN A 135 -0.31 6.47 -1.69
CA ASN A 135 0.41 7.57 -2.31
C ASN A 135 1.59 7.07 -3.16
N THR A 136 2.01 7.85 -4.15
CA THR A 136 3.02 7.46 -5.12
C THR A 136 4.16 8.47 -5.21
N ALA A 137 5.39 7.99 -5.50
CA ALA A 137 6.62 8.78 -5.50
C ALA A 137 6.69 9.81 -6.63
N GLY A 138 6.31 9.43 -7.84
CA GLY A 138 6.59 10.22 -9.04
C GLY A 138 5.55 10.08 -10.15
N GLY A 139 5.84 10.75 -11.28
CA GLY A 139 5.00 10.76 -12.46
C GLY A 139 4.10 12.01 -12.57
N ASP A 140 4.13 12.67 -13.73
CA ASP A 140 3.42 13.95 -13.93
C ASP A 140 1.89 13.81 -13.92
N GLY A 141 1.37 12.63 -14.20
CA GLY A 141 -0.06 12.33 -14.17
C GLY A 141 -0.48 11.48 -12.98
N ALA A 142 0.37 11.31 -11.96
CA ALA A 142 0.08 10.46 -10.80
C ALA A 142 -1.05 11.04 -9.95
N MET A 143 -2.05 10.21 -9.64
CA MET A 143 -3.28 10.66 -8.98
C MET A 143 -3.14 10.80 -7.45
N ALA A 144 -2.09 10.24 -6.84
CA ALA A 144 -1.86 10.27 -5.39
C ALA A 144 -0.43 10.71 -5.03
N ARG A 145 0.20 11.60 -5.84
CA ARG A 145 1.57 12.04 -5.60
C ARG A 145 1.66 13.23 -4.64
N SER A 146 0.89 14.29 -4.87
CA SER A 146 0.88 15.48 -4.03
C SER A 146 -0.32 15.48 -3.10
N LEU A 147 -0.28 16.27 -2.03
CA LEU A 147 -1.41 16.41 -1.11
C LEU A 147 -2.67 16.92 -1.82
N ASP A 148 -2.52 17.83 -2.78
CA ASP A 148 -3.65 18.28 -3.63
C ASP A 148 -4.24 17.13 -4.45
N ALA A 149 -3.38 16.34 -5.12
CA ALA A 149 -3.82 15.17 -5.90
C ALA A 149 -4.48 14.11 -5.01
N ILE A 150 -3.91 13.84 -3.82
CA ILE A 150 -4.51 12.94 -2.82
C ILE A 150 -5.90 13.47 -2.42
N GLY A 151 -6.02 14.77 -2.13
CA GLY A 151 -7.30 15.39 -1.73
C GLY A 151 -8.37 15.22 -2.80
N ARG A 152 -8.05 15.58 -4.04
CA ARG A 152 -8.98 15.43 -5.17
C ARG A 152 -9.39 13.98 -5.42
N LEU A 153 -8.42 13.05 -5.32
CA LEU A 153 -8.70 11.62 -5.47
C LEU A 153 -9.60 11.13 -4.33
N TRP A 154 -9.29 11.54 -3.09
CA TRP A 154 -10.06 11.14 -1.91
C TRP A 154 -11.49 11.64 -1.98
N ASP A 155 -11.70 12.92 -2.32
CA ASP A 155 -13.05 13.47 -2.51
C ASP A 155 -13.83 12.66 -3.56
N ALA A 156 -13.22 12.34 -4.70
CA ALA A 156 -13.87 11.59 -5.76
C ALA A 156 -14.28 10.16 -5.36
N VAL A 157 -13.53 9.49 -4.47
CA VAL A 157 -13.87 8.14 -4.01
C VAL A 157 -14.77 8.16 -2.78
N ALA A 158 -14.60 9.13 -1.87
CA ALA A 158 -15.42 9.26 -0.67
C ALA A 158 -16.89 9.54 -0.99
N ASP A 159 -17.17 10.35 -2.02
CA ASP A 159 -18.52 10.65 -2.49
C ASP A 159 -19.34 9.40 -2.82
N VAL A 160 -18.69 8.35 -3.32
CA VAL A 160 -19.37 7.12 -3.76
C VAL A 160 -19.21 5.95 -2.80
N ALA A 161 -18.15 5.92 -2.02
CA ALA A 161 -17.97 4.94 -0.94
C ALA A 161 -18.83 5.26 0.29
N GLY A 162 -19.43 6.45 0.34
CA GLY A 162 -20.30 6.87 1.44
C GLY A 162 -19.57 7.05 2.77
N HIS A 163 -18.30 7.47 2.75
CA HIS A 163 -17.40 7.57 3.90
C HIS A 163 -17.27 6.22 4.66
N GLY A 164 -17.45 5.10 3.96
CA GLY A 164 -17.43 3.75 4.52
C GLY A 164 -16.04 3.28 4.91
N GLU A 165 -16.00 2.17 5.66
CA GLU A 165 -14.77 1.52 6.09
C GLU A 165 -14.09 0.72 4.96
N ASP A 166 -14.71 0.62 3.80
CA ASP A 166 -14.30 -0.21 2.66
C ASP A 166 -13.28 0.46 1.71
N VAL A 167 -13.01 1.78 1.90
CA VAL A 167 -11.90 2.49 1.25
C VAL A 167 -11.07 3.18 2.32
N GLY A 168 -9.77 2.89 2.33
CA GLY A 168 -8.82 3.43 3.28
C GLY A 168 -7.58 4.01 2.58
N PHE A 169 -6.62 4.45 3.37
CA PHE A 169 -5.39 5.08 2.88
C PHE A 169 -4.16 4.35 3.42
N CYS A 170 -3.23 4.04 2.53
CA CYS A 170 -1.88 3.57 2.84
C CYS A 170 -0.89 4.70 2.63
N LEU A 171 -0.13 5.05 3.68
CA LEU A 171 0.93 6.05 3.59
C LEU A 171 2.28 5.38 3.42
N ASP A 172 2.88 5.49 2.24
CA ASP A 172 4.27 5.14 2.00
C ASP A 172 5.20 6.33 2.27
N THR A 173 6.16 6.14 3.15
CA THR A 173 7.10 7.19 3.60
C THR A 173 8.18 7.50 2.56
N CYS A 174 8.65 6.52 1.81
CA CYS A 174 9.58 6.73 0.70
C CYS A 174 8.89 7.49 -0.43
N HIS A 175 7.67 7.11 -0.79
CA HIS A 175 6.88 7.80 -1.81
C HIS A 175 6.58 9.25 -1.41
N ALA A 176 6.18 9.48 -0.15
CA ALA A 176 5.92 10.83 0.36
C ALA A 176 7.18 11.71 0.28
N ASN A 177 8.32 11.23 0.77
CA ASN A 177 9.59 11.94 0.69
C ASN A 177 9.99 12.23 -0.77
N SER A 178 9.88 11.24 -1.63
CA SER A 178 10.22 11.36 -3.06
C SER A 178 9.27 12.29 -3.82
N ALA A 179 8.02 12.38 -3.40
CA ALA A 179 7.03 13.32 -3.95
C ALA A 179 7.22 14.77 -3.44
N GLY A 180 8.08 14.99 -2.43
CA GLY A 180 8.29 16.29 -1.81
C GLY A 180 7.28 16.62 -0.71
N ILE A 181 6.69 15.62 -0.08
CA ILE A 181 5.84 15.78 1.12
C ILE A 181 6.74 15.65 2.35
N ASP A 182 6.76 16.69 3.19
CA ASP A 182 7.54 16.69 4.42
C ASP A 182 6.95 15.69 5.43
N LEU A 183 7.76 14.72 5.84
CA LEU A 183 7.34 13.68 6.77
C LEU A 183 7.07 14.20 8.18
N ALA A 184 7.59 15.37 8.53
CA ALA A 184 7.36 15.99 9.85
C ALA A 184 5.89 16.34 10.09
N ASP A 185 5.13 16.66 9.03
CA ASP A 185 3.71 17.03 9.11
C ASP A 185 2.79 16.17 8.20
N ALA A 186 3.36 15.19 7.46
CA ALA A 186 2.64 14.39 6.49
C ALA A 186 1.41 13.69 7.07
N VAL A 187 1.53 13.11 8.27
CA VAL A 187 0.42 12.39 8.91
C VAL A 187 -0.75 13.31 9.21
N ASP A 188 -0.49 14.47 9.79
CA ASP A 188 -1.54 15.45 10.13
C ASP A 188 -2.23 15.96 8.87
N ARG A 189 -1.44 16.29 7.83
CA ARG A 189 -1.97 16.78 6.56
C ARG A 189 -2.79 15.73 5.81
N ILE A 190 -2.31 14.48 5.79
CA ILE A 190 -3.04 13.38 5.15
C ILE A 190 -4.30 13.06 5.93
N LYS A 191 -4.25 12.99 7.28
CA LYS A 191 -5.45 12.78 8.09
C LYS A 191 -6.45 13.93 7.97
N ALA A 192 -5.99 15.17 7.76
CA ALA A 192 -6.90 16.29 7.48
C ALA A 192 -7.65 16.13 6.16
N ILE A 193 -7.07 15.41 5.17
CA ILE A 193 -7.67 15.09 3.88
C ILE A 193 -8.55 13.84 3.98
N THR A 194 -7.97 12.75 4.47
CA THR A 194 -8.58 11.41 4.38
C THR A 194 -9.39 11.02 5.61
N GLY A 195 -9.21 11.73 6.71
CA GLY A 195 -9.76 11.38 8.02
C GLY A 195 -9.05 10.20 8.70
N ARG A 196 -8.20 9.46 7.97
CA ARG A 196 -7.60 8.20 8.44
C ARG A 196 -6.29 7.85 7.72
N ILE A 197 -5.48 7.02 8.34
CA ILE A 197 -4.41 6.23 7.74
C ILE A 197 -4.58 4.82 8.29
N ASP A 198 -4.69 3.83 7.41
CA ASP A 198 -5.03 2.45 7.77
C ASP A 198 -3.82 1.54 7.77
N LEU A 199 -2.78 1.92 7.03
CA LEU A 199 -1.52 1.23 6.91
C LEU A 199 -0.41 2.23 6.64
N VAL A 200 0.78 1.96 7.13
CA VAL A 200 2.00 2.69 6.77
C VAL A 200 2.95 1.72 6.07
N HIS A 201 3.38 2.05 4.85
CA HIS A 201 4.59 1.47 4.29
C HIS A 201 5.78 2.26 4.82
N CYS A 202 6.50 1.67 5.77
CA CYS A 202 7.61 2.32 6.45
C CYS A 202 8.92 2.01 5.74
N ASN A 203 9.19 2.78 4.71
CA ASN A 203 10.33 2.62 3.82
C ASN A 203 11.24 3.85 3.89
N ASN A 204 12.56 3.65 3.99
CA ASN A 204 13.51 4.72 3.74
C ASN A 204 13.76 4.86 2.22
N SER A 205 14.40 5.93 1.78
CA SER A 205 14.67 6.21 0.38
C SER A 205 16.18 6.20 0.08
N ARG A 206 16.53 5.67 -1.09
CA ARG A 206 17.92 5.82 -1.63
C ARG A 206 18.16 7.21 -2.20
N ASP A 207 17.08 7.95 -2.48
CA ASP A 207 17.13 9.22 -3.18
C ASP A 207 16.78 10.38 -2.26
N GLU A 208 17.19 11.57 -2.67
CA GLU A 208 16.95 12.82 -1.96
C GLU A 208 15.47 13.21 -1.99
N PHE A 209 15.10 14.08 -1.06
CA PHE A 209 13.75 14.69 -0.97
C PHE A 209 13.33 15.32 -2.30
N GLY A 210 12.11 15.03 -2.74
CA GLY A 210 11.54 15.57 -3.98
C GLY A 210 12.08 14.95 -5.27
N SER A 211 12.83 13.85 -5.19
CA SER A 211 13.47 13.21 -6.36
C SER A 211 12.48 12.64 -7.39
N GLY A 212 11.25 12.33 -6.98
CA GLY A 212 10.26 11.66 -7.80
C GLY A 212 10.58 10.19 -8.11
N ARG A 213 11.55 9.60 -7.40
CA ARG A 213 12.02 8.22 -7.62
C ARG A 213 11.51 7.30 -6.53
N ASP A 214 11.03 6.14 -6.96
CA ASP A 214 10.61 5.06 -6.09
C ASP A 214 11.74 4.04 -5.97
N ARG A 215 12.60 4.21 -4.95
CA ARG A 215 13.69 3.28 -4.64
C ARG A 215 13.86 3.14 -3.14
N HIS A 216 13.28 2.10 -2.58
CA HIS A 216 13.33 1.83 -1.15
C HIS A 216 14.75 1.52 -0.67
N ALA A 217 15.02 1.93 0.56
CA ALA A 217 16.21 1.60 1.34
C ALA A 217 15.79 1.08 2.72
N ASN A 218 16.64 0.29 3.35
CA ASN A 218 16.46 -0.10 4.74
C ASN A 218 16.48 1.14 5.65
N ILE A 219 15.82 1.05 6.80
CA ILE A 219 15.61 2.18 7.73
C ILE A 219 16.93 2.89 8.05
N ALA A 220 17.98 2.13 8.33
CA ALA A 220 19.30 2.68 8.70
C ALA A 220 20.18 3.09 7.51
N ALA A 221 19.79 2.77 6.25
CA ALA A 221 20.66 2.89 5.08
C ALA A 221 20.21 3.94 4.05
N GLY A 222 19.08 4.58 4.27
CA GLY A 222 18.51 5.58 3.36
C GLY A 222 18.90 7.02 3.71
N THR A 223 18.33 7.96 2.95
CA THR A 223 18.55 9.42 3.09
C THR A 223 17.61 10.07 4.10
N ILE A 224 16.52 9.41 4.48
CA ILE A 224 15.55 9.92 5.47
C ILE A 224 16.07 9.62 6.86
N ASP A 225 16.02 10.61 7.77
CA ASP A 225 16.31 10.38 9.18
C ASP A 225 15.37 9.32 9.77
N PRO A 226 15.88 8.20 10.32
CA PRO A 226 15.04 7.17 10.94
C PRO A 226 14.09 7.70 12.01
N ALA A 227 14.43 8.79 12.70
CA ALA A 227 13.57 9.40 13.69
C ALA A 227 12.27 9.98 13.07
N LEU A 228 12.33 10.48 11.83
CA LEU A 228 11.14 10.93 11.09
C LEU A 228 10.25 9.75 10.71
N LEU A 229 10.84 8.64 10.22
CA LEU A 229 10.08 7.42 9.91
C LEU A 229 9.33 6.90 11.13
N LEU A 230 10.03 6.81 12.26
CA LEU A 230 9.44 6.42 13.54
C LEU A 230 8.33 7.36 13.97
N GLY A 231 8.53 8.68 13.78
CA GLY A 231 7.54 9.73 14.03
C GLY A 231 6.27 9.51 13.23
N VAL A 232 6.39 9.22 11.93
CA VAL A 232 5.25 8.92 11.03
C VAL A 232 4.47 7.71 11.52
N VAL A 233 5.13 6.57 11.78
CA VAL A 233 4.46 5.35 12.22
C VAL A 233 3.74 5.57 13.56
N ARG A 234 4.38 6.28 14.49
CA ARG A 234 3.80 6.60 15.80
C ARG A 234 2.57 7.52 15.67
N ALA A 235 2.66 8.57 14.86
CA ALA A 235 1.57 9.53 14.67
C ALA A 235 0.40 8.93 13.84
N ALA A 236 0.69 8.06 12.88
CA ALA A 236 -0.32 7.34 12.12
C ALA A 236 -1.17 6.45 13.04
N GLY A 237 -0.54 5.74 13.98
CA GLY A 237 -1.22 4.82 14.89
C GLY A 237 -1.77 3.58 14.19
N ALA A 238 -1.32 3.31 12.97
CA ALA A 238 -1.72 2.20 12.10
C ALA A 238 -0.63 1.13 12.06
N PRO A 239 -0.94 -0.12 11.65
CA PRO A 239 0.07 -1.13 11.35
C PRO A 239 1.13 -0.61 10.37
N ALA A 240 2.36 -1.13 10.46
CA ALA A 240 3.43 -0.74 9.55
C ALA A 240 4.04 -1.96 8.85
N ILE A 241 4.29 -1.82 7.56
CA ILE A 241 4.90 -2.81 6.68
C ILE A 241 6.19 -2.22 6.10
N CYS A 242 7.30 -2.96 6.20
CA CYS A 242 8.55 -2.64 5.51
C CYS A 242 8.56 -3.33 4.14
N GLU A 243 8.85 -2.59 3.09
CA GLU A 243 9.09 -3.10 1.73
C GLU A 243 10.54 -2.87 1.31
N THR A 244 11.40 -2.87 2.31
CA THR A 244 12.83 -2.59 2.18
C THR A 244 13.58 -3.80 1.65
N PRO A 245 14.76 -3.62 1.00
CA PRO A 245 15.56 -4.75 0.53
C PRO A 245 15.90 -5.74 1.66
N ASP A 246 15.89 -7.03 1.34
CA ASP A 246 16.29 -8.09 2.26
C ASP A 246 17.62 -8.70 1.85
N GLU A 247 18.68 -7.96 2.09
CA GLU A 247 20.05 -8.42 1.92
C GLU A 247 20.63 -8.75 3.31
N ASP A 248 21.15 -9.96 3.49
CA ASP A 248 21.79 -10.41 4.74
C ASP A 248 20.97 -10.19 6.02
N GLY A 249 19.64 -10.33 5.95
CA GLY A 249 18.74 -10.18 7.10
C GLY A 249 18.40 -8.73 7.46
N SER A 250 18.65 -7.78 6.57
CA SER A 250 18.36 -6.36 6.78
C SER A 250 16.88 -6.06 7.01
N LEU A 251 15.99 -6.79 6.37
CA LEU A 251 14.53 -6.67 6.58
C LEU A 251 14.12 -7.06 8.01
N ALA A 252 14.71 -8.13 8.56
CA ALA A 252 14.48 -8.53 9.95
C ALA A 252 15.02 -7.48 10.94
N ALA A 253 16.13 -6.81 10.59
CA ALA A 253 16.68 -5.71 11.38
C ALA A 253 15.72 -4.50 11.39
N ASP A 254 15.11 -4.15 10.26
CA ASP A 254 14.11 -3.06 10.17
C ASP A 254 12.87 -3.36 11.03
N ILE A 255 12.32 -4.58 10.96
CA ILE A 255 11.19 -5.02 11.80
C ILE A 255 11.55 -4.92 13.28
N SER A 256 12.72 -5.46 13.65
CA SER A 256 13.19 -5.45 15.02
C SER A 256 13.39 -4.03 15.55
N TRP A 257 13.96 -3.15 14.73
CA TRP A 257 14.18 -1.75 15.08
C TRP A 257 12.87 -1.01 15.35
N LEU A 258 11.87 -1.18 14.48
CA LEU A 258 10.55 -0.59 14.67
C LEU A 258 9.90 -1.10 15.96
N LYS A 259 9.92 -2.41 16.22
CA LYS A 259 9.35 -3.00 17.44
C LYS A 259 10.02 -2.51 18.73
N GLN A 260 11.32 -2.28 18.70
CA GLN A 260 12.07 -1.79 19.88
C GLN A 260 11.80 -0.31 20.17
N ASN A 261 11.47 0.48 19.17
CA ASN A 261 11.32 1.93 19.30
C ASN A 261 9.86 2.41 19.31
N LEU A 262 8.90 1.52 19.03
CA LEU A 262 7.48 1.83 19.14
C LEU A 262 6.92 1.29 20.46
N PRO A 263 6.01 2.01 21.11
CA PRO A 263 5.31 1.46 22.27
C PRO A 263 4.49 0.23 21.86
N GLY A 264 4.54 -0.81 22.69
CA GLY A 264 3.74 -2.02 22.52
C GLY A 264 2.23 -1.76 22.59
#